data_1db53e73e95e93cd682816cd18b7bf6d
#
_entry.id   1db53e73e95e93cd682816cd18b7bf6d
#
_cell.length_a   1.000
_cell.length_b   1.000
_cell.length_c   1.000
_cell.angle_alpha   90.00
_cell.angle_beta   90.00
_cell.angle_gamma   90.00
#
_symmetry.space_group_name_H-M   'P 1'
#
loop_
_entity.id
_entity.type
_entity.pdbx_description
1 polymer ?
#
loop_
_entity_poly.entity_id
_entity_poly.type
_entity_poly.pdbx_seq_one_letter_code
_entity_poly.pdbx_strand_id
1 'polypeptide(L)'
;MNRLHSILLFTLCWYGMAYAQSKGTGYVGKGYYRVRNLTTERYIYVTDNKDYYDIAHDKEDFQGIQLWKDAAKAAKSPASVIFIEELYPGGFDLKAQGTGVYDLTGYCVNVTKKSDGTYEVSASRSGVTKFLSDDRTNSSDQGKLGTSGTAKYRRWIVDKIEANHATNYVGINPTITFNGKYYQTFYASFPFRTISPGMHVYYISDVEGDLALIQEIEGDVPAATPVIIECASANATDNRIEPLPTTTARVTDNLLCGVYFCNGKRPQESVDAYTKFDAATMRILTVADGKLVMSDNAPERLQEIMVNDYTLYEQVPAICIPANTCYFKANANTPKQVFLTSDPTAIDSLPSEKTDGGKPCGVYSLDGTQLRTTNNAEGLPAGIYIIGGKKVVRR
;
A
#
# COMPACT_ATOMS: atom_id res chain seq x y z
N MET A 1 -53.30 -15.99 -30.25
CA MET A 1 -52.73 -14.64 -30.26
C MET A 1 -52.13 -14.16 -28.93
N ASN A 2 -52.25 -14.90 -27.80
CA ASN A 2 -51.86 -14.42 -26.47
C ASN A 2 -50.43 -14.80 -25.98
N ARG A 3 -49.66 -15.54 -26.77
CA ARG A 3 -48.27 -15.93 -26.37
C ARG A 3 -47.16 -14.98 -26.89
N LEU A 4 -47.45 -14.21 -27.93
CA LEU A 4 -46.45 -13.26 -28.48
C LEU A 4 -46.35 -11.97 -27.63
N HIS A 5 -47.42 -11.54 -26.96
CA HIS A 5 -47.39 -10.34 -26.12
C HIS A 5 -46.64 -10.52 -24.81
N SER A 6 -46.63 -11.74 -24.25
CA SER A 6 -45.90 -12.02 -23.01
C SER A 6 -44.36 -12.04 -23.20
N ILE A 7 -43.89 -12.43 -24.37
CA ILE A 7 -42.45 -12.48 -24.69
C ILE A 7 -41.91 -11.05 -24.93
N LEU A 8 -42.74 -10.19 -25.56
CA LEU A 8 -42.34 -8.80 -25.79
C LEU A 8 -42.27 -7.95 -24.51
N LEU A 9 -43.14 -8.23 -23.53
CA LEU A 9 -43.09 -7.55 -22.22
C LEU A 9 -41.88 -7.99 -21.36
N PHE A 10 -41.51 -9.27 -21.43
CA PHE A 10 -40.34 -9.77 -20.69
C PHE A 10 -39.00 -9.25 -21.26
N THR A 11 -38.89 -9.11 -22.57
CA THR A 11 -37.69 -8.54 -23.23
C THR A 11 -37.57 -7.04 -22.97
N LEU A 12 -38.68 -6.30 -22.95
CA LEU A 12 -38.65 -4.87 -22.59
C LEU A 12 -38.28 -4.63 -21.11
N CYS A 13 -38.72 -5.50 -20.18
CA CYS A 13 -38.26 -5.43 -18.77
C CYS A 13 -36.78 -5.76 -18.61
N TRP A 14 -36.20 -6.65 -19.40
CA TRP A 14 -34.78 -6.97 -19.34
C TRP A 14 -33.90 -5.85 -19.94
N TYR A 15 -34.36 -5.16 -20.99
CA TYR A 15 -33.64 -3.99 -21.53
C TYR A 15 -33.77 -2.75 -20.61
N GLY A 16 -34.85 -2.64 -19.83
CA GLY A 16 -35.01 -1.55 -18.86
C GLY A 16 -34.21 -1.71 -17.58
N MET A 17 -33.80 -2.93 -17.19
CA MET A 17 -32.96 -3.15 -16.00
C MET A 17 -31.46 -2.99 -16.27
N ALA A 18 -31.01 -2.90 -17.52
CA ALA A 18 -29.59 -2.80 -17.88
C ALA A 18 -29.02 -1.37 -17.75
N TYR A 19 -29.82 -0.35 -17.42
CA TYR A 19 -29.38 1.06 -17.37
C TYR A 19 -29.69 1.81 -16.07
N ALA A 20 -29.98 1.14 -15.00
CA ALA A 20 -29.80 1.76 -13.69
C ALA A 20 -28.30 1.66 -13.32
N GLN A 21 -27.45 2.44 -13.99
CA GLN A 21 -26.11 2.71 -13.47
C GLN A 21 -26.26 3.10 -12.00
N SER A 22 -25.71 2.29 -11.10
CA SER A 22 -25.75 2.59 -9.69
C SER A 22 -25.08 3.97 -9.51
N LYS A 23 -25.86 4.93 -9.04
CA LYS A 23 -25.41 6.32 -8.80
C LYS A 23 -24.38 6.39 -7.66
N GLY A 24 -23.87 5.24 -7.21
CA GLY A 24 -22.99 5.11 -6.06
C GLY A 24 -23.71 5.45 -4.74
N THR A 25 -23.01 5.36 -3.62
CA THR A 25 -23.55 5.74 -2.30
C THR A 25 -23.67 7.26 -2.16
N GLY A 26 -22.93 8.03 -2.94
CA GLY A 26 -22.69 9.43 -2.70
C GLY A 26 -21.89 9.64 -1.42
N TYR A 27 -21.66 10.90 -1.06
CA TYR A 27 -21.06 11.23 0.22
C TYR A 27 -22.05 11.00 1.36
N VAL A 28 -21.68 10.13 2.29
CA VAL A 28 -22.47 9.75 3.47
C VAL A 28 -21.73 10.04 4.79
N GLY A 29 -20.74 10.91 4.75
CA GLY A 29 -19.94 11.34 5.90
C GLY A 29 -18.44 11.16 5.65
N LYS A 30 -17.65 11.76 6.51
CA LYS A 30 -16.18 11.66 6.50
C LYS A 30 -15.72 10.20 6.42
N GLY A 31 -14.84 9.90 5.46
CA GLY A 31 -14.34 8.53 5.28
C GLY A 31 -13.66 8.30 3.93
N TYR A 32 -13.55 7.04 3.58
CA TYR A 32 -12.82 6.60 2.38
C TYR A 32 -13.77 6.16 1.28
N TYR A 33 -13.46 6.62 0.07
CA TYR A 33 -14.29 6.47 -1.11
C TYR A 33 -13.44 6.09 -2.32
N ARG A 34 -14.13 5.58 -3.36
CA ARG A 34 -13.63 5.62 -4.72
C ARG A 34 -14.39 6.65 -5.52
N VAL A 35 -13.67 7.31 -6.42
CA VAL A 35 -14.22 8.34 -7.30
C VAL A 35 -14.15 7.81 -8.74
N ARG A 36 -15.32 7.70 -9.37
CA ARG A 36 -15.48 7.08 -10.68
C ARG A 36 -16.21 8.04 -11.63
N ASN A 37 -15.73 8.14 -12.87
CA ASN A 37 -16.45 8.94 -13.88
C ASN A 37 -17.78 8.27 -14.26
N LEU A 38 -18.85 9.05 -14.31
CA LEU A 38 -20.19 8.55 -14.63
C LEU A 38 -20.27 7.98 -16.05
N THR A 39 -19.58 8.59 -17.02
CA THR A 39 -19.71 8.25 -18.44
C THR A 39 -18.74 7.14 -18.86
N THR A 40 -17.49 7.21 -18.41
CA THR A 40 -16.43 6.27 -18.83
C THR A 40 -16.27 5.11 -17.88
N GLU A 41 -16.87 5.18 -16.69
CA GLU A 41 -16.77 4.20 -15.61
C GLU A 41 -15.36 4.00 -15.05
N ARG A 42 -14.43 4.89 -15.39
CA ARG A 42 -13.04 4.84 -14.94
C ARG A 42 -12.86 5.43 -13.56
N TYR A 43 -12.07 4.75 -12.72
CA TYR A 43 -11.74 5.13 -11.36
C TYR A 43 -10.51 6.03 -11.34
N ILE A 44 -10.54 7.09 -10.55
CA ILE A 44 -9.36 7.89 -10.22
C ILE A 44 -8.39 7.03 -9.42
N TYR A 45 -7.10 7.08 -9.78
CA TYR A 45 -6.02 6.62 -8.93
C TYR A 45 -4.84 7.59 -9.00
N VAL A 46 -4.10 7.70 -7.89
CA VAL A 46 -3.03 8.68 -7.72
C VAL A 46 -1.69 7.97 -7.67
N THR A 47 -0.77 8.38 -8.53
CA THR A 47 0.54 7.75 -8.72
C THR A 47 1.73 8.61 -8.30
N ASP A 48 1.48 9.87 -7.92
CA ASP A 48 2.48 10.76 -7.35
C ASP A 48 1.82 11.91 -6.56
N ASN A 49 2.62 12.77 -5.97
CA ASN A 49 2.20 13.85 -5.07
C ASN A 49 1.73 15.13 -5.79
N LYS A 50 1.46 15.09 -7.08
CA LYS A 50 0.99 16.26 -7.80
C LYS A 50 -0.47 16.53 -7.44
N ASP A 51 -0.75 17.70 -6.88
CA ASP A 51 -2.09 18.13 -6.52
C ASP A 51 -2.88 18.70 -7.71
N TYR A 52 -4.17 18.98 -7.48
CA TYR A 52 -5.07 19.57 -8.49
C TYR A 52 -4.79 21.05 -8.79
N TYR A 53 -3.84 21.65 -8.13
CA TYR A 53 -3.48 23.05 -8.38
C TYR A 53 -3.19 23.31 -9.86
N ASP A 54 -2.68 22.31 -10.56
CA ASP A 54 -2.41 22.37 -11.98
C ASP A 54 -3.66 22.44 -12.89
N ILE A 55 -4.86 22.10 -12.38
CA ILE A 55 -6.11 22.32 -13.14
C ILE A 55 -6.24 23.80 -13.53
N ALA A 56 -5.88 24.70 -12.62
CA ALA A 56 -5.97 26.14 -12.84
C ALA A 56 -4.84 26.68 -13.72
N HIS A 57 -3.73 25.96 -13.88
CA HIS A 57 -2.53 26.42 -14.55
C HIS A 57 -2.40 26.00 -16.02
N ASP A 58 -3.39 25.30 -16.56
CA ASP A 58 -3.42 24.88 -17.98
C ASP A 58 -2.29 23.92 -18.39
N LYS A 59 -1.65 23.30 -17.43
CA LYS A 59 -0.68 22.27 -17.73
C LYS A 59 -1.43 20.97 -18.02
N GLU A 60 -1.31 20.46 -19.22
CA GLU A 60 -1.93 19.18 -19.65
C GLU A 60 -1.41 17.95 -18.89
N ASP A 61 -0.53 18.14 -17.92
CA ASP A 61 0.24 17.12 -17.27
C ASP A 61 -0.30 16.72 -15.89
N PHE A 62 -1.51 16.16 -15.85
CA PHE A 62 -1.98 15.40 -14.68
C PHE A 62 -1.33 14.02 -14.62
N GLN A 63 -0.02 13.94 -14.68
CA GLN A 63 0.68 12.66 -14.73
C GLN A 63 0.57 11.88 -13.41
N GLY A 64 0.31 12.58 -12.31
CA GLY A 64 0.11 12.00 -10.99
C GLY A 64 -1.28 11.44 -10.75
N ILE A 65 -2.26 11.82 -11.57
CA ILE A 65 -3.63 11.36 -11.46
C ILE A 65 -4.02 10.68 -12.76
N GLN A 66 -4.39 9.42 -12.67
CA GLN A 66 -4.72 8.59 -13.80
C GLN A 66 -6.09 7.92 -13.59
N LEU A 67 -6.52 7.14 -14.57
CA LEU A 67 -7.82 6.49 -14.59
C LEU A 67 -7.70 5.02 -14.95
N TRP A 68 -8.36 4.16 -14.17
CA TRP A 68 -8.53 2.74 -14.46
C TRP A 68 -9.98 2.40 -14.73
N LYS A 69 -10.23 1.59 -15.75
CA LYS A 69 -11.57 1.04 -16.01
C LYS A 69 -11.84 -0.23 -15.20
N ASP A 70 -10.81 -0.98 -14.87
CA ASP A 70 -10.92 -2.24 -14.16
C ASP A 70 -11.20 -2.03 -12.66
N ALA A 71 -12.44 -2.35 -12.24
CA ALA A 71 -12.86 -2.27 -10.84
C ALA A 71 -12.06 -3.23 -9.93
N ALA A 72 -11.69 -4.41 -10.43
CA ALA A 72 -10.92 -5.38 -9.65
C ALA A 72 -9.50 -4.88 -9.40
N LYS A 73 -8.89 -4.16 -10.35
CA LYS A 73 -7.61 -3.48 -10.19
C LYS A 73 -7.71 -2.35 -9.15
N ALA A 74 -8.75 -1.53 -9.25
CA ALA A 74 -9.01 -0.47 -8.28
C ALA A 74 -9.18 -1.03 -6.85
N ALA A 75 -9.90 -2.15 -6.70
CA ALA A 75 -10.12 -2.78 -5.40
C ALA A 75 -8.82 -3.29 -4.72
N LYS A 76 -7.78 -3.58 -5.49
CA LYS A 76 -6.50 -4.10 -5.00
C LYS A 76 -5.43 -3.03 -4.78
N SER A 77 -5.75 -1.76 -5.04
CA SER A 77 -4.74 -0.70 -5.00
C SER A 77 -5.13 0.43 -4.05
N PRO A 78 -4.29 0.75 -3.05
CA PRO A 78 -4.47 1.92 -2.20
C PRO A 78 -4.49 3.24 -2.98
N ALA A 79 -3.86 3.29 -4.16
CA ALA A 79 -3.83 4.49 -5.01
C ALA A 79 -5.23 4.96 -5.45
N SER A 80 -6.23 4.08 -5.47
CA SER A 80 -7.64 4.40 -5.78
C SER A 80 -8.46 4.84 -4.57
N VAL A 81 -7.89 4.79 -3.37
CA VAL A 81 -8.57 5.15 -2.12
C VAL A 81 -8.46 6.65 -1.92
N ILE A 82 -9.61 7.33 -1.84
CA ILE A 82 -9.70 8.77 -1.66
C ILE A 82 -10.41 9.05 -0.34
N PHE A 83 -9.77 9.77 0.56
CA PHE A 83 -10.42 10.29 1.75
C PHE A 83 -11.22 11.52 1.39
N ILE A 84 -12.50 11.57 1.80
CA ILE A 84 -13.38 12.70 1.54
C ILE A 84 -13.94 13.21 2.86
N GLU A 85 -13.85 14.51 3.06
CA GLU A 85 -14.38 15.24 4.19
C GLU A 85 -15.15 16.47 3.69
N GLU A 86 -16.33 16.73 4.24
CA GLU A 86 -17.07 17.96 4.01
C GLU A 86 -16.59 19.02 5.00
N LEU A 87 -15.96 20.08 4.51
CA LEU A 87 -15.44 21.17 5.33
C LEU A 87 -16.52 22.22 5.66
N TYR A 88 -17.45 22.42 4.74
CA TYR A 88 -18.64 23.29 4.90
C TYR A 88 -19.75 22.76 3.99
N PRO A 89 -21.02 23.14 4.19
CA PRO A 89 -22.13 22.61 3.39
C PRO A 89 -21.91 22.71 1.89
N GLY A 90 -21.75 21.54 1.23
CA GLY A 90 -21.51 21.41 -0.20
C GLY A 90 -20.04 21.60 -0.64
N GLY A 91 -19.12 21.87 0.28
CA GLY A 91 -17.68 22.00 0.02
C GLY A 91 -16.89 20.81 0.56
N PHE A 92 -16.23 20.07 -0.32
CA PHE A 92 -15.55 18.82 0.01
C PHE A 92 -14.04 18.92 -0.19
N ASP A 93 -13.29 18.30 0.70
CA ASP A 93 -11.86 18.08 0.62
C ASP A 93 -11.58 16.62 0.24
N LEU A 94 -10.72 16.41 -0.76
CA LEU A 94 -10.36 15.10 -1.28
C LEU A 94 -8.84 14.89 -1.10
N LYS A 95 -8.46 13.83 -0.38
CA LYS A 95 -7.07 13.49 -0.13
C LYS A 95 -6.76 12.09 -0.65
N ALA A 96 -5.70 11.97 -1.43
CA ALA A 96 -5.24 10.67 -1.94
C ALA A 96 -4.77 9.79 -0.79
N GLN A 97 -5.26 8.56 -0.73
CA GLN A 97 -4.90 7.53 0.23
C GLN A 97 -5.09 7.91 1.72
N GLY A 98 -5.57 9.12 2.05
CA GLY A 98 -5.83 9.48 3.43
C GLY A 98 -5.43 10.89 3.84
N THR A 99 -5.49 11.15 5.14
CA THR A 99 -5.34 12.46 5.72
C THR A 99 -3.89 12.93 5.73
N GLY A 100 -3.58 13.99 4.99
CA GLY A 100 -2.38 14.77 5.23
C GLY A 100 -1.17 14.43 4.41
N VAL A 101 -1.24 13.48 3.47
CA VAL A 101 -0.10 13.19 2.59
C VAL A 101 -0.23 13.95 1.26
N TYR A 102 -1.38 13.83 0.59
CA TYR A 102 -1.58 14.48 -0.72
C TYR A 102 -3.00 14.99 -0.83
N ASP A 103 -3.11 16.29 -0.93
CA ASP A 103 -4.38 17.00 -1.13
C ASP A 103 -4.72 17.02 -2.63
N LEU A 104 -5.84 16.41 -2.99
CA LEU A 104 -6.33 16.40 -4.37
C LEU A 104 -7.13 17.64 -4.70
N THR A 105 -7.61 18.38 -3.72
CA THR A 105 -8.44 19.55 -3.93
C THR A 105 -7.67 20.85 -3.85
N GLY A 106 -6.50 20.88 -3.26
CA GLY A 106 -5.60 22.01 -3.24
C GLY A 106 -6.23 23.40 -3.18
N TYR A 107 -5.44 24.40 -3.16
CA TYR A 107 -5.91 25.79 -3.15
C TYR A 107 -6.64 26.14 -4.47
N CYS A 108 -7.86 26.68 -4.40
CA CYS A 108 -8.72 27.08 -5.52
C CYS A 108 -9.51 25.97 -6.22
N VAL A 109 -9.57 24.76 -5.69
CA VAL A 109 -10.39 23.69 -6.24
C VAL A 109 -11.72 23.60 -5.49
N ASN A 110 -12.82 23.50 -6.24
CA ASN A 110 -14.15 23.33 -5.71
C ASN A 110 -14.71 21.96 -6.10
N VAL A 111 -15.29 21.27 -5.13
CA VAL A 111 -16.03 20.02 -5.36
C VAL A 111 -17.49 20.31 -5.08
N THR A 112 -18.34 20.17 -6.09
CA THR A 112 -19.74 20.55 -6.00
C THR A 112 -20.65 19.34 -6.24
N LYS A 113 -21.53 19.03 -5.29
CA LYS A 113 -22.58 18.03 -5.46
C LYS A 113 -23.67 18.59 -6.36
N LYS A 114 -24.10 17.79 -7.32
CA LYS A 114 -25.16 18.13 -8.27
C LYS A 114 -26.51 17.52 -7.84
N SER A 115 -27.59 18.05 -8.39
CA SER A 115 -28.96 17.59 -8.09
C SER A 115 -29.22 16.13 -8.46
N ASP A 116 -28.46 15.58 -9.40
CA ASP A 116 -28.54 14.17 -9.80
C ASP A 116 -27.70 13.23 -8.89
N GLY A 117 -27.10 13.77 -7.84
CA GLY A 117 -26.26 13.01 -6.88
C GLY A 117 -24.81 12.82 -7.32
N THR A 118 -24.42 13.30 -8.50
CA THR A 118 -23.02 13.29 -8.96
C THR A 118 -22.26 14.50 -8.42
N TYR A 119 -20.95 14.51 -8.67
CA TYR A 119 -20.04 15.57 -8.26
C TYR A 119 -19.31 16.16 -9.46
N GLU A 120 -19.02 17.45 -9.39
CA GLU A 120 -18.09 18.12 -10.29
C GLU A 120 -16.91 18.66 -9.49
N VAL A 121 -15.71 18.50 -10.02
CA VAL A 121 -14.47 19.08 -9.50
C VAL A 121 -14.04 20.18 -10.46
N SER A 122 -13.86 21.40 -9.96
CA SER A 122 -13.52 22.56 -10.78
C SER A 122 -12.49 23.45 -10.10
N ALA A 123 -11.71 24.17 -10.90
CA ALA A 123 -10.83 25.21 -10.43
C ALA A 123 -11.05 26.49 -11.24
N SER A 124 -11.03 27.64 -10.56
CA SER A 124 -11.22 28.94 -11.20
C SER A 124 -9.99 29.83 -10.98
N ARG A 125 -9.45 30.36 -12.06
CA ARG A 125 -8.34 31.32 -12.03
C ARG A 125 -8.53 32.39 -13.09
N SER A 126 -8.32 33.65 -12.72
CA SER A 126 -8.40 34.80 -13.65
C SER A 126 -9.71 34.85 -14.45
N GLY A 127 -10.83 34.47 -13.83
CA GLY A 127 -12.17 34.45 -14.45
C GLY A 127 -12.45 33.24 -15.36
N VAL A 128 -11.53 32.30 -15.50
CA VAL A 128 -11.71 31.06 -16.26
C VAL A 128 -11.92 29.90 -15.31
N THR A 129 -13.04 29.18 -15.47
CA THR A 129 -13.32 27.94 -14.72
C THR A 129 -13.04 26.73 -15.60
N LYS A 130 -12.19 25.83 -15.10
CA LYS A 130 -11.89 24.53 -15.71
C LYS A 130 -12.46 23.40 -14.84
N PHE A 131 -12.81 22.30 -15.48
CA PHE A 131 -13.42 21.15 -14.81
C PHE A 131 -12.56 19.92 -15.00
N LEU A 132 -12.39 19.16 -13.93
CA LEU A 132 -11.82 17.83 -14.03
C LEU A 132 -12.73 16.94 -14.88
N SER A 133 -12.22 16.38 -15.94
CA SER A 133 -12.99 15.59 -16.89
C SER A 133 -12.23 14.37 -17.37
N ASP A 134 -12.98 13.35 -17.74
CA ASP A 134 -12.51 12.19 -18.44
C ASP A 134 -13.12 12.14 -19.85
N ASP A 135 -12.68 13.03 -20.71
CA ASP A 135 -13.20 13.22 -22.06
C ASP A 135 -12.46 12.42 -23.14
N ARG A 136 -11.53 11.56 -22.74
CA ARG A 136 -10.78 10.76 -23.69
C ARG A 136 -11.53 9.49 -24.06
N THR A 137 -11.83 9.39 -25.33
CA THR A 137 -12.62 8.31 -25.94
C THR A 137 -11.86 7.02 -26.16
N ASN A 138 -10.57 6.96 -25.79
CA ASN A 138 -9.81 5.71 -25.94
C ASN A 138 -10.31 4.67 -24.92
N SER A 139 -10.55 3.47 -25.41
CA SER A 139 -10.97 2.31 -24.63
C SER A 139 -9.87 1.73 -23.74
N SER A 140 -8.70 2.38 -23.65
CA SER A 140 -7.59 1.90 -22.83
C SER A 140 -7.95 1.94 -21.36
N ASP A 141 -7.48 0.97 -20.62
CA ASP A 141 -7.63 0.84 -19.16
C ASP A 141 -6.99 2.02 -18.41
N GLN A 142 -6.08 2.72 -19.06
CA GLN A 142 -5.42 3.91 -18.54
C GLN A 142 -5.83 5.15 -19.35
N GLY A 143 -6.48 6.11 -18.69
CA GLY A 143 -6.82 7.41 -19.25
C GLY A 143 -6.02 8.52 -18.57
N LYS A 144 -5.79 9.62 -19.27
CA LYS A 144 -5.34 10.87 -18.66
C LYS A 144 -6.56 11.70 -18.31
N LEU A 145 -6.53 12.36 -17.19
CA LEU A 145 -7.48 13.42 -16.88
C LEU A 145 -7.27 14.62 -17.78
N GLY A 146 -8.33 15.28 -18.12
CA GLY A 146 -8.32 16.50 -18.90
C GLY A 146 -9.08 17.61 -18.19
N THR A 147 -9.08 18.79 -18.82
CA THR A 147 -9.79 19.99 -18.33
C THR A 147 -10.92 20.39 -19.27
N SER A 148 -11.46 19.44 -20.03
CA SER A 148 -12.47 19.70 -21.05
C SER A 148 -13.77 20.27 -20.53
N GLY A 149 -14.38 21.07 -21.39
CA GLY A 149 -15.66 21.68 -21.20
C GLY A 149 -16.88 20.78 -21.33
N THR A 150 -16.76 19.54 -21.78
CA THR A 150 -17.91 18.67 -22.10
C THR A 150 -18.61 18.12 -20.87
N ALA A 151 -19.82 18.56 -20.62
CA ALA A 151 -20.57 18.33 -19.37
C ALA A 151 -20.71 16.87 -18.97
N LYS A 152 -20.93 15.95 -19.92
CA LYS A 152 -21.10 14.52 -19.63
C LYS A 152 -19.84 13.87 -19.02
N TYR A 153 -18.65 14.33 -19.38
CA TYR A 153 -17.38 13.79 -18.89
C TYR A 153 -16.89 14.41 -17.57
N ARG A 154 -17.57 15.42 -17.05
CA ARG A 154 -17.24 16.09 -15.78
C ARG A 154 -17.96 15.50 -14.57
N ARG A 155 -18.83 14.51 -14.78
CA ARG A 155 -19.66 13.93 -13.72
C ARG A 155 -18.94 12.77 -13.06
N TRP A 156 -18.78 12.90 -11.75
CA TRP A 156 -18.11 11.91 -10.92
C TRP A 156 -19.08 11.27 -9.94
N ILE A 157 -18.97 9.99 -9.78
CA ILE A 157 -19.64 9.19 -8.77
C ILE A 157 -18.68 9.01 -7.61
N VAL A 158 -19.17 9.26 -6.41
CA VAL A 158 -18.46 9.00 -5.15
C VAL A 158 -19.10 7.78 -4.53
N ASP A 159 -18.28 6.75 -4.26
CA ASP A 159 -18.77 5.46 -3.79
C ASP A 159 -17.97 5.02 -2.55
N LYS A 160 -18.66 4.94 -1.39
CA LYS A 160 -18.04 4.63 -0.10
C LYS A 160 -17.41 3.24 -0.14
N ILE A 161 -16.15 3.13 0.32
CA ILE A 161 -15.48 1.85 0.47
C ILE A 161 -16.04 1.15 1.70
N GLU A 162 -16.45 -0.10 1.52
CA GLU A 162 -16.97 -0.95 2.58
C GLU A 162 -16.32 -2.33 2.50
N ALA A 163 -15.77 -2.80 3.60
CA ALA A 163 -15.02 -4.06 3.64
C ALA A 163 -15.86 -5.27 3.13
N ASN A 164 -17.16 -5.28 3.38
CA ASN A 164 -18.06 -6.35 2.96
C ASN A 164 -18.73 -6.13 1.60
N HIS A 165 -18.44 -5.02 0.90
CA HIS A 165 -19.01 -4.78 -0.42
C HIS A 165 -18.49 -5.80 -1.46
N ALA A 166 -19.32 -6.17 -2.43
CA ALA A 166 -18.95 -7.18 -3.43
C ALA A 166 -17.76 -6.76 -4.31
N THR A 167 -17.65 -5.47 -4.65
CA THR A 167 -16.64 -4.94 -5.59
C THR A 167 -15.90 -3.71 -5.08
N ASN A 168 -16.48 -2.96 -4.13
CA ASN A 168 -15.90 -1.70 -3.64
C ASN A 168 -15.30 -1.85 -2.22
N TYR A 169 -14.30 -2.71 -2.10
CA TYR A 169 -13.51 -3.02 -0.89
C TYR A 169 -12.03 -2.70 -1.13
N VAL A 170 -11.19 -2.79 -0.11
CA VAL A 170 -9.73 -2.80 -0.26
C VAL A 170 -9.22 -4.20 0.04
N GLY A 171 -8.61 -4.82 -0.97
CA GLY A 171 -8.05 -6.17 -0.89
C GLY A 171 -6.54 -6.19 -1.06
N ILE A 172 -5.85 -6.97 -0.24
CA ILE A 172 -4.41 -7.17 -0.32
C ILE A 172 -4.12 -8.32 -1.28
N ASN A 173 -3.32 -8.03 -2.31
CA ASN A 173 -2.90 -9.01 -3.30
C ASN A 173 -1.51 -9.56 -2.95
N PRO A 174 -1.39 -10.78 -2.40
CA PRO A 174 -0.09 -11.33 -2.05
C PRO A 174 0.75 -11.60 -3.29
N THR A 175 2.04 -11.36 -3.18
CA THR A 175 3.01 -11.60 -4.24
C THR A 175 4.06 -12.66 -3.86
N ILE A 176 4.05 -13.12 -2.62
CA ILE A 176 5.00 -14.09 -2.08
C ILE A 176 4.24 -15.28 -1.51
N THR A 177 4.68 -16.48 -1.85
CA THR A 177 4.19 -17.74 -1.25
C THR A 177 5.34 -18.45 -0.57
N PHE A 178 5.15 -18.79 0.70
CA PHE A 178 6.15 -19.50 1.49
C PHE A 178 5.47 -20.45 2.49
N ASN A 179 5.84 -21.73 2.48
CA ASN A 179 5.29 -22.77 3.36
C ASN A 179 3.76 -22.82 3.38
N GLY A 180 3.12 -22.64 2.22
CA GLY A 180 1.66 -22.64 2.10
C GLY A 180 0.96 -21.37 2.61
N LYS A 181 1.70 -20.37 3.05
CA LYS A 181 1.22 -19.06 3.45
C LYS A 181 1.53 -18.02 2.37
N TYR A 182 0.82 -16.90 2.41
CA TYR A 182 0.88 -15.85 1.40
C TYR A 182 1.28 -14.53 2.05
N TYR A 183 2.21 -13.78 1.44
CA TYR A 183 2.74 -12.56 2.02
C TYR A 183 2.75 -11.40 1.03
N GLN A 184 2.62 -10.19 1.57
CA GLN A 184 2.76 -8.94 0.86
C GLN A 184 3.36 -7.87 1.76
N THR A 185 4.31 -7.08 1.25
CA THR A 185 4.67 -5.82 1.89
C THR A 185 3.63 -4.75 1.56
N PHE A 186 3.25 -3.92 2.53
CA PHE A 186 2.17 -2.97 2.33
C PHE A 186 2.48 -1.63 3.01
N TYR A 187 2.12 -0.55 2.33
CA TYR A 187 2.26 0.80 2.83
C TYR A 187 1.17 1.71 2.26
N ALA A 188 0.42 2.37 3.15
CA ALA A 188 -0.63 3.31 2.79
C ALA A 188 -0.66 4.49 3.76
N SER A 189 -1.17 5.64 3.33
CA SER A 189 -1.29 6.83 4.18
C SER A 189 -2.57 6.86 5.03
N PHE A 190 -3.43 5.86 4.92
CA PHE A 190 -4.58 5.69 5.79
C PHE A 190 -4.33 4.62 6.87
N PRO A 191 -4.88 4.80 8.07
CA PRO A 191 -4.93 3.73 9.04
C PRO A 191 -5.92 2.66 8.59
N PHE A 192 -5.67 1.41 8.99
CA PHE A 192 -6.56 0.30 8.62
C PHE A 192 -6.58 -0.81 9.67
N ARG A 193 -7.54 -1.72 9.53
CA ARG A 193 -7.55 -3.02 10.21
C ARG A 193 -7.78 -4.14 9.23
N THR A 194 -7.33 -5.34 9.57
CA THR A 194 -7.66 -6.57 8.83
C THR A 194 -9.09 -6.99 9.16
N ILE A 195 -9.87 -7.38 8.14
CA ILE A 195 -11.26 -7.82 8.29
C ILE A 195 -11.37 -9.32 8.03
N SER A 196 -10.60 -9.84 7.07
CA SER A 196 -10.59 -11.27 6.77
C SER A 196 -9.91 -12.06 7.88
N PRO A 197 -10.55 -13.12 8.39
CA PRO A 197 -9.92 -14.00 9.38
C PRO A 197 -8.63 -14.65 8.83
N GLY A 198 -7.64 -14.82 9.67
CA GLY A 198 -6.37 -15.46 9.32
C GLY A 198 -5.36 -14.53 8.63
N MET A 199 -5.63 -13.24 8.57
CA MET A 199 -4.63 -12.23 8.22
C MET A 199 -3.88 -11.78 9.48
N HIS A 200 -2.55 -11.64 9.34
CA HIS A 200 -1.67 -11.13 10.38
C HIS A 200 -0.82 -9.99 9.83
N VAL A 201 -0.52 -8.99 10.63
CA VAL A 201 0.25 -7.82 10.23
C VAL A 201 1.49 -7.71 11.10
N TYR A 202 2.66 -7.62 10.45
CA TYR A 202 3.94 -7.59 11.14
C TYR A 202 4.77 -6.36 10.74
N TYR A 203 5.67 -5.96 11.61
CA TYR A 203 6.75 -5.03 11.31
C TYR A 203 8.08 -5.58 11.83
N ILE A 204 9.19 -5.03 11.37
CA ILE A 204 10.53 -5.38 11.88
C ILE A 204 10.87 -4.41 12.99
N SER A 205 11.06 -4.92 14.20
CA SER A 205 11.37 -4.11 15.40
C SER A 205 12.85 -4.07 15.72
N ASP A 206 13.61 -5.11 15.33
CA ASP A 206 15.03 -5.22 15.64
C ASP A 206 15.73 -6.13 14.64
N VAL A 207 17.06 -5.99 14.53
CA VAL A 207 17.91 -6.87 13.71
C VAL A 207 19.18 -7.18 14.49
N GLU A 208 19.43 -8.46 14.71
CA GLU A 208 20.65 -8.98 15.33
C GLU A 208 21.32 -9.98 14.39
N GLY A 209 22.55 -9.64 13.95
CA GLY A 209 23.24 -10.44 12.96
C GLY A 209 22.48 -10.54 11.64
N ASP A 210 22.10 -11.75 11.27
CA ASP A 210 21.30 -12.05 10.08
C ASP A 210 19.81 -12.32 10.40
N LEU A 211 19.37 -12.07 11.64
CA LEU A 211 17.99 -12.25 12.08
C LEU A 211 17.28 -10.91 12.23
N ALA A 212 16.09 -10.79 11.64
CA ALA A 212 15.16 -9.69 11.83
C ALA A 212 13.99 -10.17 12.71
N LEU A 213 13.84 -9.53 13.86
CA LEU A 213 12.73 -9.79 14.76
C LEU A 213 11.48 -9.10 14.23
N ILE A 214 10.46 -9.88 13.91
CA ILE A 214 9.14 -9.35 13.55
C ILE A 214 8.22 -9.35 14.76
N GLN A 215 7.43 -8.28 14.86
CA GLN A 215 6.37 -8.16 15.86
C GLN A 215 5.03 -8.02 15.17
N GLU A 216 4.01 -8.67 15.72
CA GLU A 216 2.64 -8.58 15.23
C GLU A 216 1.98 -7.31 15.77
N ILE A 217 1.23 -6.64 14.89
CA ILE A 217 0.35 -5.52 15.25
C ILE A 217 -1.05 -6.09 15.45
N GLU A 218 -1.49 -6.11 16.68
CA GLU A 218 -2.86 -6.50 17.02
C GLU A 218 -3.82 -5.31 16.83
N GLY A 219 -4.89 -5.52 16.06
CA GLY A 219 -5.94 -4.53 15.86
C GLY A 219 -5.65 -3.53 14.75
N ASP A 220 -5.69 -2.22 15.06
CA ASP A 220 -5.55 -1.15 14.07
C ASP A 220 -4.08 -0.90 13.71
N VAL A 221 -3.82 -0.78 12.41
CA VAL A 221 -2.53 -0.34 11.88
C VAL A 221 -2.57 1.17 11.66
N PRO A 222 -1.63 1.95 12.22
CA PRO A 222 -1.59 3.40 12.00
C PRO A 222 -1.35 3.77 10.53
N ALA A 223 -1.77 4.98 10.14
CA ALA A 223 -1.40 5.57 8.85
C ALA A 223 0.12 5.65 8.69
N ALA A 224 0.61 5.55 7.46
CA ALA A 224 2.03 5.67 7.13
C ALA A 224 2.93 4.67 7.90
N THR A 225 2.39 3.48 8.21
CA THR A 225 3.13 2.41 8.86
C THR A 225 3.44 1.32 7.83
N PRO A 226 4.71 1.14 7.42
CA PRO A 226 5.11 0.07 6.52
C PRO A 226 5.05 -1.28 7.25
N VAL A 227 4.45 -2.28 6.60
CA VAL A 227 4.19 -3.57 7.23
C VAL A 227 4.41 -4.74 6.26
N ILE A 228 4.56 -5.93 6.84
CA ILE A 228 4.47 -7.22 6.15
C ILE A 228 3.13 -7.84 6.54
N ILE A 229 2.30 -8.17 5.56
CA ILE A 229 1.00 -8.82 5.79
C ILE A 229 1.11 -10.29 5.41
N GLU A 230 0.83 -11.18 6.35
CA GLU A 230 0.48 -12.57 6.09
C GLU A 230 -0.99 -12.60 5.70
N CYS A 231 -1.28 -13.01 4.49
CA CYS A 231 -2.60 -13.03 3.89
C CYS A 231 -3.29 -14.38 4.15
N ALA A 232 -4.60 -14.37 4.30
CA ALA A 232 -5.40 -15.57 4.51
C ALA A 232 -5.46 -16.48 3.27
N SER A 233 -5.29 -15.90 2.06
CA SER A 233 -5.46 -16.59 0.78
C SER A 233 -4.57 -15.98 -0.30
N ALA A 234 -4.39 -16.71 -1.41
CA ALA A 234 -3.76 -16.19 -2.62
C ALA A 234 -4.58 -15.08 -3.32
N ASN A 235 -5.86 -14.95 -2.99
CA ASN A 235 -6.78 -14.05 -3.66
C ASN A 235 -7.03 -12.78 -2.85
N ALA A 236 -6.88 -11.63 -3.46
CA ALA A 236 -7.12 -10.34 -2.79
C ALA A 236 -8.57 -10.17 -2.28
N THR A 237 -9.54 -10.86 -2.88
CA THR A 237 -10.95 -10.88 -2.43
C THR A 237 -11.13 -11.44 -1.02
N ASP A 238 -10.22 -12.30 -0.60
CA ASP A 238 -10.25 -12.99 0.69
C ASP A 238 -9.33 -12.33 1.73
N ASN A 239 -8.58 -11.30 1.32
CA ASN A 239 -7.61 -10.56 2.14
C ASN A 239 -8.05 -9.11 2.29
N ARG A 240 -9.17 -8.87 2.96
CA ARG A 240 -9.78 -7.55 3.03
C ARG A 240 -9.30 -6.76 4.23
N ILE A 241 -9.07 -5.48 3.99
CA ILE A 241 -8.81 -4.49 5.03
C ILE A 241 -9.89 -3.40 5.01
N GLU A 242 -10.12 -2.78 6.15
CA GLU A 242 -10.99 -1.63 6.30
C GLU A 242 -10.16 -0.38 6.56
N PRO A 243 -10.15 0.62 5.67
CA PRO A 243 -9.58 1.91 5.95
C PRO A 243 -10.35 2.62 7.07
N LEU A 244 -9.64 3.16 8.04
CA LEU A 244 -10.22 3.80 9.23
C LEU A 244 -10.11 5.33 9.13
N PRO A 245 -11.16 6.10 9.45
CA PRO A 245 -11.07 7.56 9.46
C PRO A 245 -10.02 8.09 10.44
N THR A 246 -9.86 7.40 11.56
CA THR A 246 -8.87 7.72 12.62
C THR A 246 -8.50 6.46 13.38
N THR A 247 -7.34 6.47 14.03
CA THR A 247 -6.93 5.47 15.03
C THR A 247 -6.06 6.10 16.11
N THR A 248 -6.05 5.52 17.28
CA THR A 248 -5.13 5.85 18.37
C THR A 248 -3.95 4.89 18.44
N ALA A 249 -3.93 3.85 17.62
CA ALA A 249 -2.83 2.90 17.55
C ALA A 249 -1.51 3.61 17.18
N ARG A 250 -0.41 3.10 17.72
CA ARG A 250 0.94 3.59 17.46
C ARG A 250 1.88 2.41 17.30
N VAL A 251 2.80 2.51 16.36
CA VAL A 251 3.92 1.58 16.18
C VAL A 251 5.19 2.40 16.31
N THR A 252 6.08 1.98 17.19
CA THR A 252 7.40 2.57 17.38
C THR A 252 8.45 1.57 16.92
N ASP A 253 9.66 2.05 16.67
CA ASP A 253 10.85 1.24 16.37
C ASP A 253 10.70 0.34 15.14
N ASN A 254 9.87 0.77 14.18
CA ASN A 254 9.70 0.06 12.92
C ASN A 254 10.86 0.37 11.96
N LEU A 255 11.62 -0.65 11.61
CA LEU A 255 12.79 -0.55 10.74
C LEU A 255 12.46 -0.65 9.24
N LEU A 256 11.19 -0.84 8.88
CA LEU A 256 10.74 -0.82 7.49
C LEU A 256 10.58 0.63 7.00
N CYS A 257 10.85 0.84 5.71
CA CYS A 257 10.63 2.11 5.01
C CYS A 257 9.56 1.93 3.95
N GLY A 258 8.54 2.78 3.94
CA GLY A 258 7.43 2.71 3.01
C GLY A 258 7.69 3.44 1.71
N VAL A 259 7.07 2.97 0.62
CA VAL A 259 7.08 3.60 -0.70
C VAL A 259 5.65 3.83 -1.15
N TYR A 260 5.25 5.09 -1.34
CA TYR A 260 3.91 5.43 -1.82
C TYR A 260 3.77 5.31 -3.33
N PHE A 261 4.75 5.77 -4.08
CA PHE A 261 4.64 5.97 -5.51
C PHE A 261 5.73 5.26 -6.29
N CYS A 262 5.38 4.86 -7.52
CA CYS A 262 6.33 4.37 -8.52
C CYS A 262 5.93 4.92 -9.89
N ASN A 263 6.22 6.21 -10.14
CA ASN A 263 5.88 6.91 -11.37
C ASN A 263 7.11 7.64 -11.93
N GLY A 264 7.66 7.13 -13.03
CA GLY A 264 8.86 7.70 -13.68
C GLY A 264 8.60 8.86 -14.64
N LYS A 265 7.35 9.27 -14.86
CA LYS A 265 7.00 10.31 -15.83
C LYS A 265 7.20 11.74 -15.32
N ARG A 266 7.52 11.87 -14.05
CA ARG A 266 7.77 13.16 -13.41
C ARG A 266 9.22 13.61 -13.55
N PRO A 267 9.46 14.95 -13.51
CA PRO A 267 10.79 15.52 -13.39
C PRO A 267 11.56 14.99 -12.18
N GLN A 268 12.87 14.87 -12.29
CA GLN A 268 13.78 14.45 -11.20
C GLN A 268 13.66 15.30 -9.92
N GLU A 269 13.09 16.49 -10.00
CA GLU A 269 12.87 17.38 -8.86
C GLU A 269 11.81 16.84 -7.88
N SER A 270 11.03 15.82 -8.28
CA SER A 270 10.03 15.17 -7.44
C SER A 270 10.62 13.90 -6.84
N VAL A 271 11.31 14.03 -5.73
CA VAL A 271 12.00 12.93 -5.02
C VAL A 271 11.04 11.81 -4.60
N ASP A 272 9.72 12.12 -4.51
CA ASP A 272 8.70 11.21 -4.00
C ASP A 272 7.95 10.41 -5.08
N ALA A 273 8.25 10.64 -6.38
CA ALA A 273 7.53 9.98 -7.46
C ALA A 273 7.95 8.51 -7.67
N TYR A 274 9.14 8.13 -7.28
CA TYR A 274 9.63 6.75 -7.30
C TYR A 274 10.86 6.57 -6.40
N THR A 275 11.10 5.33 -6.00
CA THR A 275 12.29 4.95 -5.22
C THR A 275 13.10 3.94 -6.03
N LYS A 276 14.28 4.35 -6.52
CA LYS A 276 15.23 3.43 -7.17
C LYS A 276 15.73 2.42 -6.14
N PHE A 277 15.77 1.16 -6.54
CA PHE A 277 16.36 0.12 -5.71
C PHE A 277 17.89 0.26 -5.67
N ASP A 278 18.44 0.17 -4.47
CA ASP A 278 19.87 0.14 -4.23
C ASP A 278 20.20 -1.04 -3.29
N ALA A 279 20.84 -2.06 -3.83
CA ALA A 279 21.22 -3.26 -3.10
C ALA A 279 22.20 -3.01 -1.94
N ALA A 280 22.94 -1.88 -1.95
CA ALA A 280 23.83 -1.50 -0.85
C ALA A 280 23.06 -1.08 0.41
N THR A 281 21.90 -0.42 0.22
CA THR A 281 21.16 0.23 1.30
C THR A 281 19.74 -0.31 1.51
N MET A 282 19.28 -1.26 0.70
CA MET A 282 17.93 -1.77 0.72
C MET A 282 17.88 -3.29 0.73
N ARG A 283 16.88 -3.84 1.45
CA ARG A 283 16.55 -5.27 1.43
C ARG A 283 15.04 -5.41 1.17
N ILE A 284 14.69 -6.31 0.28
CA ILE A 284 13.32 -6.55 -0.19
C ILE A 284 12.85 -7.92 0.29
N LEU A 285 11.59 -8.01 0.71
CA LEU A 285 10.98 -9.26 1.13
C LEU A 285 10.89 -10.25 -0.04
N THR A 286 11.46 -11.42 0.14
CA THR A 286 11.41 -12.53 -0.81
C THR A 286 11.58 -13.88 -0.11
N VAL A 287 11.65 -14.96 -0.89
CA VAL A 287 12.02 -16.29 -0.42
C VAL A 287 13.39 -16.65 -0.99
N ALA A 288 14.35 -16.92 -0.13
CA ALA A 288 15.67 -17.39 -0.50
C ALA A 288 16.08 -18.55 0.41
N ASP A 289 16.73 -19.57 -0.15
CA ASP A 289 17.23 -20.76 0.57
C ASP A 289 16.15 -21.45 1.44
N GLY A 290 14.90 -21.45 0.95
CA GLY A 290 13.77 -22.05 1.67
C GLY A 290 13.37 -21.30 2.93
N LYS A 291 13.65 -20.00 3.03
CA LYS A 291 13.28 -19.11 4.14
C LYS A 291 12.67 -17.81 3.62
N LEU A 292 11.81 -17.21 4.45
CA LEU A 292 11.30 -15.86 4.20
C LEU A 292 12.33 -14.85 4.71
N VAL A 293 12.82 -13.98 3.81
CA VAL A 293 13.95 -13.09 4.09
C VAL A 293 13.74 -11.69 3.52
N MET A 294 14.44 -10.72 4.10
CA MET A 294 14.72 -9.44 3.47
C MET A 294 16.08 -9.55 2.75
N SER A 295 16.11 -9.41 1.42
CA SER A 295 17.30 -9.68 0.58
C SER A 295 17.71 -8.48 -0.28
N ASP A 296 19.01 -8.35 -0.53
CA ASP A 296 19.57 -7.41 -1.52
C ASP A 296 19.38 -7.88 -2.97
N ASN A 297 18.90 -9.10 -3.16
CA ASN A 297 18.67 -9.73 -4.46
C ASN A 297 17.26 -10.33 -4.54
N ALA A 298 16.31 -9.55 -5.05
CA ALA A 298 14.93 -9.94 -5.24
C ALA A 298 14.34 -9.30 -6.51
N PRO A 299 14.91 -9.55 -7.71
CA PRO A 299 14.56 -8.84 -8.93
C PRO A 299 13.07 -9.03 -9.31
N GLU A 300 12.48 -10.18 -8.98
CA GLU A 300 11.08 -10.50 -9.23
C GLU A 300 10.10 -9.67 -8.38
N ARG A 301 10.59 -8.92 -7.39
CA ARG A 301 9.84 -8.03 -6.50
C ARG A 301 9.96 -6.57 -6.89
N LEU A 302 10.82 -6.27 -7.85
CA LEU A 302 11.09 -4.93 -8.32
C LEU A 302 10.34 -4.64 -9.60
N GLN A 303 10.19 -3.37 -9.93
CA GLN A 303 9.52 -2.91 -11.12
C GLN A 303 10.49 -2.11 -11.97
N GLU A 304 10.61 -2.45 -13.25
CA GLU A 304 11.27 -1.59 -14.20
C GLU A 304 10.29 -0.51 -14.70
N ILE A 305 10.69 0.75 -14.60
CA ILE A 305 9.95 1.89 -15.13
C ILE A 305 10.86 2.79 -15.95
N MET A 306 10.28 3.49 -16.92
CA MET A 306 10.99 4.55 -17.65
C MET A 306 10.95 5.84 -16.83
N VAL A 307 12.11 6.39 -16.51
CA VAL A 307 12.27 7.64 -15.77
C VAL A 307 12.88 8.70 -16.67
N ASN A 308 12.46 9.95 -16.51
CA ASN A 308 13.06 11.07 -17.24
C ASN A 308 14.44 11.37 -16.66
N ASP A 309 15.47 11.25 -17.49
CA ASP A 309 16.83 11.71 -17.18
C ASP A 309 17.04 13.10 -17.78
N TYR A 310 17.08 14.13 -16.93
CA TYR A 310 17.24 15.53 -17.38
C TYR A 310 18.68 15.86 -17.80
N THR A 311 19.65 15.03 -17.42
CA THR A 311 21.03 15.20 -17.86
C THR A 311 21.19 14.76 -19.31
N LEU A 312 20.50 13.67 -19.65
CA LEU A 312 20.52 13.09 -21.00
C LEU A 312 19.37 13.61 -21.87
N TYR A 313 18.38 14.30 -21.30
CA TYR A 313 17.14 14.72 -21.97
C TYR A 313 16.39 13.57 -22.62
N GLU A 314 16.45 12.39 -22.03
CA GLU A 314 15.80 11.17 -22.52
C GLU A 314 15.15 10.38 -21.39
N GLN A 315 14.38 9.36 -21.77
CA GLN A 315 13.84 8.37 -20.81
C GLN A 315 14.76 7.17 -20.72
N VAL A 316 15.18 6.85 -19.50
CA VAL A 316 16.02 5.69 -19.21
C VAL A 316 15.31 4.69 -18.32
N PRO A 317 15.58 3.37 -18.45
CA PRO A 317 15.01 2.39 -17.55
C PRO A 317 15.60 2.53 -16.14
N ALA A 318 14.77 2.35 -15.13
CA ALA A 318 15.18 2.31 -13.74
C ALA A 318 14.46 1.16 -13.01
N ILE A 319 15.23 0.42 -12.23
CA ILE A 319 14.69 -0.63 -11.36
C ILE A 319 14.25 0.03 -10.05
N CYS A 320 12.98 -0.06 -9.74
CA CYS A 320 12.35 0.64 -8.63
C CYS A 320 11.56 -0.28 -7.71
N ILE A 321 11.38 0.17 -6.48
CA ILE A 321 10.48 -0.48 -5.52
C ILE A 321 9.05 -0.14 -5.92
N PRO A 322 8.13 -1.13 -6.01
CA PRO A 322 6.75 -0.90 -6.38
C PRO A 322 6.01 0.02 -5.42
N ALA A 323 5.03 0.75 -5.96
CA ALA A 323 4.16 1.61 -5.15
C ALA A 323 3.39 0.83 -4.07
N ASN A 324 3.13 1.49 -2.94
CA ASN A 324 2.41 0.97 -1.79
C ASN A 324 3.02 -0.30 -1.18
N THR A 325 4.34 -0.41 -1.26
CA THR A 325 5.13 -1.48 -0.64
C THR A 325 6.16 -0.91 0.33
N CYS A 326 6.98 -1.76 0.90
CA CYS A 326 8.06 -1.33 1.77
C CYS A 326 9.32 -2.17 1.61
N TYR A 327 10.42 -1.64 2.11
CA TYR A 327 11.73 -2.28 2.17
C TYR A 327 12.34 -2.10 3.56
N PHE A 328 13.30 -2.93 3.91
CA PHE A 328 14.15 -2.74 5.08
C PHE A 328 15.36 -1.90 4.70
N LYS A 329 15.63 -0.83 5.46
CA LYS A 329 16.79 0.04 5.24
C LYS A 329 18.03 -0.58 5.83
N ALA A 330 18.97 -0.97 4.98
CA ALA A 330 20.24 -1.57 5.34
C ALA A 330 21.35 -0.52 5.51
N ASN A 331 22.40 -0.90 6.21
CA ASN A 331 23.65 -0.16 6.33
C ASN A 331 24.84 -1.07 5.93
N ALA A 332 26.07 -0.55 5.98
CA ALA A 332 27.27 -1.27 5.56
C ALA A 332 27.52 -2.60 6.31
N ASN A 333 26.97 -2.74 7.52
CA ASN A 333 27.11 -3.94 8.35
C ASN A 333 25.92 -4.90 8.21
N THR A 334 24.87 -4.50 7.52
CA THR A 334 23.69 -5.34 7.33
C THR A 334 23.98 -6.47 6.36
N PRO A 335 23.75 -7.74 6.73
CA PRO A 335 23.92 -8.87 5.85
C PRO A 335 23.11 -8.71 4.56
N LYS A 336 23.53 -9.43 3.50
CA LYS A 336 22.81 -9.46 2.21
C LYS A 336 21.41 -10.03 2.34
N GLN A 337 21.22 -10.95 3.28
CA GLN A 337 19.95 -11.54 3.63
C GLN A 337 19.76 -11.45 5.14
N VAL A 338 18.55 -11.03 5.54
CA VAL A 338 18.12 -10.96 6.93
C VAL A 338 16.87 -11.82 7.07
N PHE A 339 16.95 -12.87 7.89
CA PHE A 339 15.91 -13.88 8.05
C PHE A 339 14.83 -13.39 9.02
N LEU A 340 13.56 -13.51 8.64
CA LEU A 340 12.47 -13.10 9.51
C LEU A 340 12.20 -14.16 10.59
N THR A 341 12.10 -13.74 11.83
CA THR A 341 11.75 -14.58 12.97
C THR A 341 10.80 -13.85 13.92
N SER A 342 9.81 -14.58 14.44
CA SER A 342 8.94 -14.11 15.53
C SER A 342 9.44 -14.56 16.90
N ASP A 343 10.48 -15.41 16.93
CA ASP A 343 11.04 -15.94 18.18
C ASP A 343 12.26 -15.11 18.60
N PRO A 344 12.16 -14.31 19.66
CA PRO A 344 13.30 -13.57 20.20
C PRO A 344 14.39 -14.50 20.77
N THR A 345 14.10 -15.78 20.93
CA THR A 345 15.07 -16.79 21.41
C THR A 345 15.71 -17.59 20.26
N ALA A 346 15.36 -17.29 18.99
CA ALA A 346 15.93 -17.93 17.81
C ALA A 346 17.45 -17.66 17.61
N ILE A 347 18.06 -16.86 18.50
CA ILE A 347 19.52 -16.77 18.70
C ILE A 347 20.15 -18.18 18.89
N ASP A 348 19.40 -19.16 19.36
CA ASP A 348 19.85 -20.55 19.51
C ASP A 348 20.01 -21.32 18.17
N SER A 349 19.63 -20.76 17.05
CA SER A 349 19.70 -21.44 15.74
C SER A 349 20.70 -20.81 14.74
N LEU A 350 21.55 -19.89 15.17
CA LEU A 350 22.67 -19.47 14.34
C LEU A 350 23.53 -20.72 14.05
N PRO A 351 23.84 -21.02 12.78
CA PRO A 351 24.84 -22.00 12.49
C PRO A 351 26.13 -21.46 13.10
N SER A 352 26.55 -22.04 14.22
CA SER A 352 27.91 -21.80 14.73
C SER A 352 28.85 -22.00 13.55
N GLU A 353 29.71 -21.01 13.28
CA GLU A 353 30.85 -21.26 12.40
C GLU A 353 31.38 -22.67 12.71
N LYS A 354 31.49 -23.49 11.69
CA LYS A 354 32.08 -24.84 11.79
C LYS A 354 33.50 -24.68 12.24
N THR A 355 33.70 -24.46 13.52
CA THR A 355 34.94 -24.81 14.18
C THR A 355 34.83 -26.31 14.53
N ASP A 356 35.73 -27.02 13.92
CA ASP A 356 35.93 -28.45 14.08
C ASP A 356 35.65 -28.94 15.50
N GLY A 357 34.56 -29.72 15.69
CA GLY A 357 34.37 -30.65 16.81
C GLY A 357 34.14 -30.11 18.21
N GLY A 358 34.06 -28.82 18.46
CA GLY A 358 33.91 -28.24 19.82
C GLY A 358 32.53 -27.60 20.10
N LYS A 359 31.77 -28.16 21.02
CA LYS A 359 30.64 -27.46 21.65
C LYS A 359 31.13 -26.13 22.24
N PRO A 360 30.39 -25.02 22.10
CA PRO A 360 30.78 -23.77 22.75
C PRO A 360 31.03 -24.00 24.23
N CYS A 361 32.25 -23.76 24.66
CA CYS A 361 32.66 -23.94 26.05
C CYS A 361 32.56 -22.60 26.75
N GLY A 362 31.77 -22.53 27.80
CA GLY A 362 31.64 -21.32 28.63
C GLY A 362 30.26 -21.12 29.21
N VAL A 363 30.19 -20.22 30.18
CA VAL A 363 28.94 -19.71 30.75
C VAL A 363 28.81 -18.26 30.32
N TYR A 364 27.64 -17.94 29.73
CA TYR A 364 27.31 -16.59 29.26
C TYR A 364 26.07 -16.08 29.98
N SER A 365 26.01 -14.80 30.21
CA SER A 365 24.78 -14.09 30.58
C SER A 365 23.82 -13.99 29.37
N LEU A 366 22.56 -13.58 29.61
CA LEU A 366 21.57 -13.46 28.54
C LEU A 366 21.89 -12.36 27.50
N ASP A 367 22.74 -11.39 27.84
CA ASP A 367 23.24 -10.36 26.96
C ASP A 367 24.49 -10.78 26.16
N GLY A 368 24.85 -12.09 26.25
CA GLY A 368 26.01 -12.65 25.52
C GLY A 368 27.37 -12.43 26.17
N THR A 369 27.44 -11.78 27.33
CA THR A 369 28.71 -11.57 28.05
C THR A 369 29.23 -12.91 28.59
N GLN A 370 30.47 -13.28 28.22
CA GLN A 370 31.10 -14.49 28.74
C GLN A 370 31.51 -14.32 30.20
N LEU A 371 30.88 -15.07 31.10
CA LEU A 371 31.12 -15.05 32.55
C LEU A 371 32.18 -16.08 32.98
N ARG A 372 32.31 -17.18 32.22
CA ARG A 372 33.27 -18.26 32.45
C ARG A 372 33.73 -18.85 31.13
N THR A 373 34.95 -19.30 31.06
CA THR A 373 35.55 -19.97 29.91
C THR A 373 35.26 -21.49 29.88
N THR A 374 34.68 -22.02 30.96
CA THR A 374 34.29 -23.44 31.07
C THR A 374 32.79 -23.52 31.35
N ASN A 375 32.16 -24.64 31.03
CA ASN A 375 30.72 -24.88 31.26
C ASN A 375 30.34 -25.04 32.75
N ASN A 376 31.19 -24.63 33.69
CA ASN A 376 30.94 -24.69 35.11
C ASN A 376 30.33 -23.37 35.64
N ALA A 377 29.06 -23.46 36.09
CA ALA A 377 28.35 -22.33 36.67
C ALA A 377 28.46 -22.26 38.21
N GLU A 378 29.29 -23.07 38.85
CA GLU A 378 29.44 -23.10 40.29
C GLU A 378 29.96 -21.75 40.81
N GLY A 379 29.30 -21.21 41.86
CA GLY A 379 29.64 -19.91 42.42
C GLY A 379 29.02 -18.68 41.72
N LEU A 380 28.26 -18.85 40.61
CA LEU A 380 27.48 -17.76 40.06
C LEU A 380 26.20 -17.52 40.85
N PRO A 381 25.67 -16.28 40.93
CA PRO A 381 24.39 -15.98 41.55
C PRO A 381 23.21 -16.79 40.97
N ALA A 382 22.08 -16.85 41.68
CA ALA A 382 20.84 -17.35 41.11
C ALA A 382 20.47 -16.45 39.90
N GLY A 383 20.13 -17.09 38.78
CA GLY A 383 19.88 -16.38 37.53
C GLY A 383 19.70 -17.31 36.34
N ILE A 384 19.59 -16.70 35.16
CA ILE A 384 19.48 -17.43 33.89
C ILE A 384 20.82 -17.25 33.14
N TYR A 385 21.37 -18.37 32.67
CA TYR A 385 22.64 -18.44 31.99
C TYR A 385 22.57 -19.28 30.73
N ILE A 386 23.48 -19.09 29.80
CA ILE A 386 23.69 -19.96 28.65
C ILE A 386 24.96 -20.78 28.91
N ILE A 387 24.83 -22.10 28.98
CA ILE A 387 25.90 -23.03 29.29
C ILE A 387 25.95 -24.12 28.22
N GLY A 388 27.06 -24.21 27.48
CA GLY A 388 27.19 -25.17 26.38
C GLY A 388 26.11 -25.02 25.31
N GLY A 389 25.68 -23.77 25.04
CA GLY A 389 24.61 -23.45 24.10
C GLY A 389 23.19 -23.74 24.59
N LYS A 390 22.98 -24.01 25.89
CA LYS A 390 21.66 -24.26 26.47
C LYS A 390 21.32 -23.26 27.57
N LYS A 391 20.07 -22.79 27.61
CA LYS A 391 19.54 -21.96 28.68
C LYS A 391 19.40 -22.78 29.97
N VAL A 392 20.07 -22.33 31.02
CA VAL A 392 20.06 -22.99 32.33
C VAL A 392 19.60 -22.01 33.39
N VAL A 393 18.59 -22.38 34.18
CA VAL A 393 18.13 -21.60 35.34
C VAL A 393 18.85 -22.13 36.56
N ARG A 394 19.63 -21.25 37.20
CA ARG A 394 20.26 -21.52 38.51
C ARG A 394 19.39 -20.92 39.61
N ARG A 395 18.94 -21.73 40.54
CA ARG A 395 18.16 -21.34 41.69
C ARG A 395 19.05 -21.13 42.90
#